data_0c216c68ae20514229cdfe93878b0e97
#
_entry.id   0c216c68ae20514229cdfe93878b0e97
#
_cell.length_a   1.000
_cell.length_b   1.000
_cell.length_c   1.000
_cell.angle_alpha   90.00
_cell.angle_beta   90.00
_cell.angle_gamma   90.00
#
_symmetry.space_group_name_H-M   'P 1'
#
loop_
_entity.id
_entity.type
_entity.pdbx_description
1 polymer ?
#
loop_
_entity_poly.entity_id
_entity_poly.type
_entity_poly.pdbx_seq_one_letter_code
_entity_poly.pdbx_strand_id
1 'polypeptide(L)'
;GRFYVIDTGMRGMEKYAAQFLLPQKIEAIFLTHGHPDHIKGLPYLRQHFGNIPTLISEKEFPYISGKEPFPNRKETEKVIFDPATFITVESQEGQDLISSAGLKPLFSPGHSPGHVVYYHEEDQVLIAGDLFTATRNGKLRPPMKGYTADMRQALASGERILKDYSQALVSVCHGSEVKDAVRDFEASDGFKGSL
;
A
#
# COMPACT_ATOMS: atom_id res chain seq x y z
N GLY A 1 4.11 -13.31 19.52
CA GLY A 1 3.76 -13.29 18.09
C GLY A 1 4.81 -12.54 17.29
N ARG A 2 4.78 -12.67 15.97
CA ARG A 2 5.59 -11.86 15.06
C ARG A 2 4.78 -10.65 14.62
N PHE A 3 5.42 -9.49 14.50
CA PHE A 3 4.76 -8.25 14.13
C PHE A 3 5.33 -7.73 12.81
N TYR A 4 4.44 -7.33 11.93
CA TYR A 4 4.73 -6.75 10.63
C TYR A 4 4.02 -5.41 10.51
N VAL A 5 4.61 -4.48 9.79
CA VAL A 5 4.02 -3.16 9.55
C VAL A 5 3.74 -3.01 8.06
N ILE A 6 2.55 -2.58 7.72
CA ILE A 6 2.18 -2.28 6.34
C ILE A 6 1.97 -0.77 6.24
N ASP A 7 2.80 -0.14 5.41
CA ASP A 7 2.99 1.30 5.28
C ASP A 7 3.43 1.99 6.57
N THR A 8 4.02 3.16 6.46
CA THR A 8 4.64 3.85 7.61
C THR A 8 4.01 5.22 7.91
N GLY A 9 3.04 5.62 7.10
CA GLY A 9 2.37 6.90 7.25
C GLY A 9 3.22 8.11 6.88
N MET A 10 2.67 9.29 7.11
CA MET A 10 3.34 10.59 6.93
C MET A 10 4.31 10.86 8.08
N ARG A 11 5.30 11.72 7.80
CA ARG A 11 6.18 12.25 8.85
C ARG A 11 5.37 12.86 10.00
N GLY A 12 5.59 12.36 11.21
CA GLY A 12 4.91 12.76 12.43
C GLY A 12 3.88 11.74 12.92
N MET A 13 3.28 10.93 12.02
CA MET A 13 2.34 9.86 12.42
C MET A 13 3.06 8.66 13.01
N GLU A 14 4.29 8.39 12.59
CA GLU A 14 5.13 7.30 13.05
C GLU A 14 5.35 7.30 14.58
N LYS A 15 5.32 8.47 15.21
CA LYS A 15 5.46 8.61 16.67
C LYS A 15 4.29 7.97 17.43
N TYR A 16 3.09 8.08 16.88
CA TYR A 16 1.90 7.44 17.46
C TYR A 16 1.93 5.94 17.21
N ALA A 17 2.28 5.51 15.98
CA ALA A 17 2.43 4.11 15.66
C ALA A 17 3.49 3.44 16.55
N ALA A 18 4.63 4.08 16.79
CA ALA A 18 5.69 3.56 17.64
C ALA A 18 5.22 3.26 19.08
N GLN A 19 4.28 4.04 19.63
CA GLN A 19 3.74 3.79 20.97
C GLN A 19 2.99 2.46 21.07
N PHE A 20 2.34 2.02 19.99
CA PHE A 20 1.66 0.72 19.92
C PHE A 20 2.62 -0.42 19.55
N LEU A 21 3.70 -0.10 18.82
CA LEU A 21 4.68 -1.07 18.38
C LEU A 21 5.72 -1.40 19.46
N LEU A 22 5.95 -0.50 20.42
CA LEU A 22 6.77 -0.78 21.59
C LEU A 22 5.97 -1.60 22.62
N PRO A 23 6.48 -2.73 23.13
CA PRO A 23 7.84 -3.29 23.02
C PRO A 23 7.98 -4.39 21.95
N GLN A 24 7.22 -4.38 20.89
CA GLN A 24 7.17 -5.46 19.90
C GLN A 24 8.43 -5.49 19.03
N LYS A 25 8.87 -6.68 18.64
CA LYS A 25 9.89 -6.86 17.62
C LYS A 25 9.21 -6.84 16.24
N ILE A 26 9.53 -5.84 15.42
CA ILE A 26 9.04 -5.75 14.04
C ILE A 26 9.95 -6.62 13.17
N GLU A 27 9.39 -7.61 12.50
CA GLU A 27 10.13 -8.53 11.64
C GLU A 27 10.38 -7.94 10.24
N ALA A 28 9.38 -7.23 9.67
CA ALA A 28 9.51 -6.55 8.39
C ALA A 28 8.49 -5.41 8.24
N ILE A 29 8.77 -4.50 7.30
CA ILE A 29 7.85 -3.46 6.82
C ILE A 29 7.53 -3.77 5.36
N PHE A 30 6.25 -3.82 5.01
CA PHE A 30 5.77 -4.00 3.64
C PHE A 30 5.14 -2.69 3.17
N LEU A 31 5.68 -2.07 2.12
CA LEU A 31 5.10 -0.87 1.55
C LEU A 31 4.15 -1.23 0.40
N THR A 32 2.97 -0.64 0.39
CA THR A 32 2.03 -0.80 -0.72
C THR A 32 2.53 -0.05 -1.94
N HIS A 33 3.11 1.13 -1.75
CA HIS A 33 3.72 1.97 -2.78
C HIS A 33 4.58 3.09 -2.17
N GLY A 34 5.19 3.92 -3.01
CA GLY A 34 6.18 4.92 -2.60
C GLY A 34 5.66 6.33 -2.33
N HIS A 35 4.35 6.58 -2.29
CA HIS A 35 3.85 7.93 -2.01
C HIS A 35 4.21 8.39 -0.59
N PRO A 36 4.32 9.71 -0.38
CA PRO A 36 4.83 10.30 0.87
C PRO A 36 4.10 9.87 2.14
N ASP A 37 2.81 9.70 2.07
CA ASP A 37 1.94 9.31 3.18
C ASP A 37 2.01 7.82 3.53
N HIS A 38 2.76 7.04 2.75
CA HIS A 38 3.03 5.62 3.00
C HIS A 38 4.48 5.36 3.43
N ILE A 39 5.44 6.16 2.96
CA ILE A 39 6.88 5.89 3.15
C ILE A 39 7.60 6.87 4.10
N LYS A 40 7.06 8.07 4.34
CA LYS A 40 7.80 9.12 5.08
C LYS A 40 7.98 8.86 6.57
N GLY A 41 7.28 7.89 7.16
CA GLY A 41 7.52 7.42 8.53
C GLY A 41 8.71 6.45 8.65
N LEU A 42 9.16 5.86 7.55
CA LEU A 42 10.20 4.84 7.54
C LEU A 42 11.53 5.26 8.22
N PRO A 43 12.08 6.47 8.00
CA PRO A 43 13.32 6.88 8.68
C PRO A 43 13.19 6.86 10.21
N TYR A 44 12.04 7.27 10.74
CA TYR A 44 11.80 7.24 12.17
C TYR A 44 11.73 5.80 12.69
N LEU A 45 11.01 4.91 12.02
CA LEU A 45 10.91 3.50 12.42
C LEU A 45 12.28 2.82 12.39
N ARG A 46 13.08 3.04 11.34
CA ARG A 46 14.45 2.50 11.26
C ARG A 46 15.36 3.03 12.36
N GLN A 47 15.21 4.30 12.74
CA GLN A 47 15.99 4.89 13.85
C GLN A 47 15.64 4.26 15.20
N HIS A 48 14.37 3.92 15.45
CA HIS A 48 13.90 3.43 16.75
C HIS A 48 13.97 1.92 16.89
N PHE A 49 13.75 1.19 15.82
CA PHE A 49 13.68 -0.28 15.83
C PHE A 49 14.86 -0.95 15.12
N GLY A 50 15.81 -0.17 14.62
CA GLY A 50 16.96 -0.67 13.88
C GLY A 50 16.69 -0.88 12.39
N ASN A 51 17.62 -1.55 11.72
CA ASN A 51 17.51 -1.78 10.28
C ASN A 51 16.52 -2.90 9.98
N ILE A 52 15.21 -2.56 9.98
CA ILE A 52 14.12 -3.48 9.70
C ILE A 52 14.09 -3.79 8.21
N PRO A 53 14.04 -5.07 7.78
CA PRO A 53 13.78 -5.43 6.39
C PRO A 53 12.54 -4.69 5.86
N THR A 54 12.71 -3.95 4.78
CA THR A 54 11.63 -3.12 4.21
C THR A 54 11.45 -3.46 2.75
N LEU A 55 10.22 -3.82 2.37
CA LEU A 55 9.87 -4.27 1.04
C LEU A 55 9.08 -3.22 0.29
N ILE A 56 9.39 -3.07 -1.01
CA ILE A 56 8.63 -2.25 -1.95
C ILE A 56 8.80 -2.85 -3.35
N SER A 57 7.86 -2.61 -4.27
CA SER A 57 8.04 -2.99 -5.67
C SER A 57 9.18 -2.20 -6.32
N GLU A 58 10.03 -2.86 -7.11
CA GLU A 58 11.12 -2.22 -7.84
C GLU A 58 10.63 -1.13 -8.81
N LYS A 59 9.38 -1.20 -9.24
CA LYS A 59 8.75 -0.19 -10.10
C LYS A 59 8.58 1.17 -9.42
N GLU A 60 8.67 1.24 -8.10
CA GLU A 60 8.66 2.49 -7.34
C GLU A 60 10.04 3.16 -7.25
N PHE A 61 11.12 2.46 -7.57
CA PHE A 61 12.50 2.93 -7.41
C PHE A 61 12.82 4.26 -8.13
N PRO A 62 12.38 4.51 -9.38
CA PRO A 62 12.64 5.78 -10.04
C PRO A 62 12.09 6.98 -9.26
N TYR A 63 10.94 6.79 -8.62
CA TYR A 63 10.20 7.84 -7.93
C TYR A 63 10.73 8.09 -6.52
N ILE A 64 10.90 7.04 -5.72
CA ILE A 64 11.40 7.16 -4.35
C ILE A 64 12.86 7.61 -4.30
N SER A 65 13.65 7.35 -5.35
CA SER A 65 15.04 7.82 -5.46
C SER A 65 15.15 9.27 -5.94
N GLY A 66 14.04 9.91 -6.34
CA GLY A 66 14.04 11.25 -6.88
C GLY A 66 14.60 11.35 -8.31
N LYS A 67 14.81 10.24 -9.01
CA LYS A 67 15.22 10.24 -10.42
C LYS A 67 14.12 10.75 -11.34
N GLU A 68 12.89 10.40 -11.03
CA GLU A 68 11.70 10.79 -11.76
C GLU A 68 10.61 11.29 -10.80
N PRO A 69 9.77 12.25 -11.20
CA PRO A 69 8.57 12.57 -10.44
C PRO A 69 7.56 11.43 -10.56
N PHE A 70 6.74 11.21 -9.52
CA PHE A 70 5.58 10.33 -9.68
C PHE A 70 4.71 10.77 -10.85
N PRO A 71 4.11 9.85 -11.60
CA PRO A 71 3.19 10.20 -12.66
C PRO A 71 2.12 11.20 -12.17
N ASN A 72 1.73 12.14 -13.03
CA ASN A 72 0.86 13.27 -12.71
C ASN A 72 1.43 14.32 -11.75
N ARG A 73 2.72 14.24 -11.38
CA ARG A 73 3.41 15.28 -10.61
C ARG A 73 4.45 15.99 -11.48
N LYS A 74 4.68 17.27 -11.18
CA LYS A 74 5.67 18.09 -11.93
C LYS A 74 7.06 18.02 -11.33
N GLU A 75 7.16 17.71 -10.04
CA GLU A 75 8.40 17.73 -9.27
C GLU A 75 8.64 16.39 -8.58
N THR A 76 9.90 16.05 -8.41
CA THR A 76 10.32 14.89 -7.61
C THR A 76 10.07 15.13 -6.13
N GLU A 77 9.99 14.04 -5.36
CA GLU A 77 9.86 14.14 -3.91
C GLU A 77 11.13 14.73 -3.27
N LYS A 78 10.95 15.58 -2.24
CA LYS A 78 12.08 16.19 -1.50
C LYS A 78 12.77 15.20 -0.57
N VAL A 79 12.07 14.22 -0.06
CA VAL A 79 12.62 13.13 0.74
C VAL A 79 12.81 11.96 -0.19
N ILE A 80 14.06 11.59 -0.40
CA ILE A 80 14.47 10.50 -1.29
C ILE A 80 15.01 9.34 -0.47
N PHE A 81 14.90 8.15 -1.05
CA PHE A 81 15.37 6.89 -0.47
C PHE A 81 16.33 6.20 -1.44
N ASP A 82 17.38 5.59 -0.89
CA ASP A 82 18.25 4.74 -1.70
C ASP A 82 17.58 3.38 -1.97
N PRO A 83 17.30 3.02 -3.24
CA PRO A 83 16.74 1.74 -3.61
C PRO A 83 17.48 0.52 -3.04
N ALA A 84 18.82 0.61 -2.89
CA ALA A 84 19.63 -0.48 -2.35
C ALA A 84 19.33 -0.81 -0.87
N THR A 85 18.55 0.03 -0.19
CA THR A 85 18.11 -0.21 1.20
C THR A 85 16.78 -0.96 1.31
N PHE A 86 16.20 -1.36 0.18
CA PHE A 86 14.95 -2.11 0.11
C PHE A 86 15.15 -3.50 -0.47
N ILE A 87 14.34 -4.43 -0.01
CA ILE A 87 14.12 -5.72 -0.65
C ILE A 87 12.98 -5.54 -1.64
N THR A 88 13.10 -6.07 -2.86
CA THR A 88 12.02 -5.96 -3.83
C THR A 88 10.94 -7.01 -3.59
N VAL A 89 9.68 -6.62 -3.72
CA VAL A 89 8.53 -7.54 -3.65
C VAL A 89 8.66 -8.65 -4.69
N GLU A 90 9.29 -8.36 -5.84
CA GLU A 90 9.48 -9.27 -6.96
C GLU A 90 10.56 -10.33 -6.71
N SER A 91 11.48 -10.09 -5.78
CA SER A 91 12.59 -11.02 -5.50
C SER A 91 12.13 -12.26 -4.72
N GLN A 92 12.91 -13.34 -4.80
CA GLN A 92 12.63 -14.55 -4.00
C GLN A 92 12.65 -14.24 -2.51
N GLU A 93 13.64 -13.47 -2.03
CA GLU A 93 13.72 -13.03 -0.64
C GLU A 93 12.47 -12.27 -0.20
N GLY A 94 11.98 -11.36 -1.05
CA GLY A 94 10.75 -10.60 -0.80
C GLY A 94 9.53 -11.50 -0.70
N GLN A 95 9.37 -12.43 -1.62
CA GLN A 95 8.27 -13.40 -1.62
C GLN A 95 8.29 -14.29 -0.36
N ASP A 96 9.47 -14.75 0.04
CA ASP A 96 9.62 -15.58 1.24
C ASP A 96 9.25 -14.82 2.52
N LEU A 97 9.67 -13.55 2.63
CA LEU A 97 9.30 -12.68 3.76
C LEU A 97 7.79 -12.41 3.81
N ILE A 98 7.18 -12.09 2.68
CA ILE A 98 5.74 -11.86 2.58
C ILE A 98 4.96 -13.11 2.96
N SER A 99 5.36 -14.26 2.43
CA SER A 99 4.76 -15.56 2.76
C SER A 99 4.90 -15.90 4.24
N SER A 100 6.07 -15.60 4.86
CA SER A 100 6.30 -15.82 6.30
C SER A 100 5.39 -15.00 7.20
N ALA A 101 4.84 -13.90 6.68
CA ALA A 101 3.84 -13.06 7.34
C ALA A 101 2.40 -13.54 7.13
N GLY A 102 2.18 -14.63 6.41
CA GLY A 102 0.83 -15.09 6.03
C GLY A 102 0.18 -14.22 4.95
N LEU A 103 0.98 -13.43 4.24
CA LEU A 103 0.50 -12.52 3.21
C LEU A 103 0.78 -13.05 1.80
N LYS A 104 -0.06 -12.60 0.86
CA LYS A 104 0.11 -12.80 -0.57
C LYS A 104 0.15 -11.43 -1.26
N PRO A 105 1.20 -11.09 -2.03
CA PRO A 105 1.25 -9.83 -2.75
C PRO A 105 0.44 -9.92 -4.03
N LEU A 106 -0.39 -8.93 -4.28
CA LEU A 106 -1.23 -8.78 -5.45
C LEU A 106 -0.84 -7.49 -6.17
N PHE A 107 -0.08 -7.59 -7.24
CA PHE A 107 0.30 -6.42 -8.02
C PHE A 107 -0.92 -5.72 -8.58
N SER A 108 -1.06 -4.44 -8.27
CA SER A 108 -2.23 -3.62 -8.55
C SER A 108 -1.84 -2.23 -9.11
N PRO A 109 -1.11 -2.21 -10.25
CA PRO A 109 -0.66 -0.96 -10.84
C PRO A 109 -1.83 -0.07 -11.21
N GLY A 110 -1.56 1.25 -11.23
CA GLY A 110 -2.51 2.27 -11.64
C GLY A 110 -2.53 3.47 -10.69
N HIS A 111 -2.71 3.26 -9.37
CA HIS A 111 -2.55 4.36 -8.41
C HIS A 111 -1.09 4.87 -8.42
N SER A 112 -0.15 3.96 -8.29
CA SER A 112 1.25 4.14 -8.67
C SER A 112 1.71 2.97 -9.55
N PRO A 113 2.83 3.08 -10.28
CA PRO A 113 3.29 2.03 -11.19
C PRO A 113 3.62 0.70 -10.50
N GLY A 114 4.10 0.75 -9.26
CA GLY A 114 4.49 -0.41 -8.46
C GLY A 114 3.54 -0.73 -7.31
N HIS A 115 2.30 -0.23 -7.33
CA HIS A 115 1.35 -0.47 -6.25
C HIS A 115 1.07 -1.96 -6.04
N VAL A 116 1.06 -2.37 -4.75
CA VAL A 116 0.80 -3.75 -4.31
C VAL A 116 -0.28 -3.75 -3.24
N VAL A 117 -1.27 -4.60 -3.39
CA VAL A 117 -2.22 -4.99 -2.33
C VAL A 117 -1.69 -6.23 -1.63
N TYR A 118 -1.80 -6.31 -0.32
CA TYR A 118 -1.46 -7.51 0.44
C TYR A 118 -2.73 -8.21 0.90
N TYR A 119 -2.84 -9.50 0.61
CA TYR A 119 -3.96 -10.32 1.05
C TYR A 119 -3.52 -11.23 2.19
N HIS A 120 -4.23 -11.18 3.32
CA HIS A 120 -4.08 -12.10 4.45
C HIS A 120 -5.14 -13.19 4.33
N GLU A 121 -4.70 -14.43 4.06
CA GLU A 121 -5.59 -15.52 3.70
C GLU A 121 -6.40 -16.02 4.90
N GLU A 122 -5.77 -16.15 6.08
CA GLU A 122 -6.43 -16.64 7.29
C GLU A 122 -7.57 -15.74 7.74
N ASP A 123 -7.37 -14.43 7.75
CA ASP A 123 -8.38 -13.43 8.15
C ASP A 123 -9.26 -12.98 6.99
N GLN A 124 -8.94 -13.38 5.75
CA GLN A 124 -9.61 -12.92 4.52
C GLN A 124 -9.65 -11.38 4.40
N VAL A 125 -8.52 -10.73 4.61
CA VAL A 125 -8.37 -9.27 4.54
C VAL A 125 -7.51 -8.86 3.35
N LEU A 126 -8.03 -7.97 2.52
CA LEU A 126 -7.26 -7.23 1.51
C LEU A 126 -6.77 -5.90 2.11
N ILE A 127 -5.48 -5.77 2.30
CA ILE A 127 -4.85 -4.52 2.71
C ILE A 127 -4.54 -3.75 1.44
N ALA A 128 -5.47 -2.87 1.08
CA ALA A 128 -5.59 -2.35 -0.29
C ALA A 128 -4.75 -1.10 -0.57
N GLY A 129 -4.05 -0.55 0.45
CA GLY A 129 -3.33 0.71 0.27
C GLY A 129 -4.24 1.78 -0.31
N ASP A 130 -3.81 2.37 -1.42
CA ASP A 130 -4.52 3.42 -2.14
C ASP A 130 -5.18 2.95 -3.45
N LEU A 131 -5.30 1.62 -3.64
CA LEU A 131 -6.08 1.09 -4.77
C LEU A 131 -7.54 1.55 -4.72
N PHE A 132 -8.04 1.76 -3.50
CA PHE A 132 -9.35 2.29 -3.18
C PHE A 132 -9.28 3.30 -2.05
N THR A 133 -10.34 4.08 -1.90
CA THR A 133 -10.67 4.84 -0.70
C THR A 133 -12.03 4.38 -0.17
N ALA A 134 -12.43 4.84 1.00
CA ALA A 134 -13.75 4.55 1.53
C ALA A 134 -14.34 5.75 2.29
N THR A 135 -15.65 5.76 2.40
CA THR A 135 -16.35 6.69 3.28
C THR A 135 -16.14 6.29 4.74
N ARG A 136 -16.47 7.18 5.68
CA ARG A 136 -16.49 6.88 7.12
C ARG A 136 -17.44 5.73 7.50
N ASN A 137 -18.45 5.47 6.65
CA ASN A 137 -19.42 4.39 6.86
C ASN A 137 -19.03 3.11 6.12
N GLY A 138 -17.79 2.96 5.67
CA GLY A 138 -17.29 1.75 5.01
C GLY A 138 -17.87 1.51 3.63
N LYS A 139 -18.21 2.54 2.86
CA LYS A 139 -18.60 2.42 1.46
C LYS A 139 -17.41 2.65 0.56
N LEU A 140 -17.11 1.69 -0.33
CA LEU A 140 -15.99 1.74 -1.26
C LEU A 140 -16.09 2.92 -2.23
N ARG A 141 -14.95 3.51 -2.54
CA ARG A 141 -14.79 4.59 -3.50
C ARG A 141 -13.53 4.37 -4.36
N PRO A 142 -13.49 4.93 -5.57
CA PRO A 142 -12.28 4.90 -6.39
C PRO A 142 -11.10 5.57 -5.68
N PRO A 143 -9.87 5.30 -6.11
CA PRO A 143 -8.69 6.01 -5.63
C PRO A 143 -8.78 7.51 -5.94
N MET A 144 -8.03 8.31 -5.20
CA MET A 144 -8.05 9.77 -5.35
C MET A 144 -7.48 10.19 -6.70
N LYS A 145 -8.30 10.79 -7.56
CA LYS A 145 -7.97 11.15 -8.95
C LYS A 145 -6.69 12.00 -9.06
N GLY A 146 -6.49 12.96 -8.18
CA GLY A 146 -5.34 13.87 -8.23
C GLY A 146 -4.00 13.21 -7.89
N TYR A 147 -4.02 12.02 -7.31
CA TYR A 147 -2.84 11.27 -6.87
C TYR A 147 -2.65 9.95 -7.62
N THR A 148 -3.58 9.58 -8.49
CA THR A 148 -3.56 8.33 -9.26
C THR A 148 -2.90 8.54 -10.61
N ALA A 149 -1.87 7.76 -10.89
CA ALA A 149 -1.09 7.83 -12.13
C ALA A 149 -1.91 7.48 -13.36
N ASP A 150 -2.62 6.36 -13.31
CA ASP A 150 -3.52 5.87 -14.35
C ASP A 150 -4.80 5.31 -13.69
N MET A 151 -5.87 6.09 -13.72
CA MET A 151 -7.16 5.72 -13.13
C MET A 151 -7.75 4.47 -13.78
N ARG A 152 -7.64 4.36 -15.10
CA ARG A 152 -8.18 3.22 -15.84
C ARG A 152 -7.48 1.92 -15.42
N GLN A 153 -6.15 1.96 -15.32
CA GLN A 153 -5.36 0.82 -14.88
C GLN A 153 -5.66 0.47 -13.42
N ALA A 154 -5.79 1.47 -12.54
CA ALA A 154 -6.12 1.26 -11.13
C ALA A 154 -7.48 0.57 -10.97
N LEU A 155 -8.50 1.02 -11.71
CA LEU A 155 -9.83 0.40 -11.67
C LEU A 155 -9.83 -1.01 -12.23
N ALA A 156 -9.10 -1.28 -13.32
CA ALA A 156 -8.95 -2.63 -13.86
C ALA A 156 -8.23 -3.57 -12.88
N SER A 157 -7.19 -3.07 -12.17
CA SER A 157 -6.53 -3.82 -11.10
C SER A 157 -7.50 -4.11 -9.95
N GLY A 158 -8.29 -3.13 -9.55
CA GLY A 158 -9.29 -3.26 -8.49
C GLY A 158 -10.38 -4.25 -8.83
N GLU A 159 -10.97 -4.18 -10.03
CA GLU A 159 -11.99 -5.10 -10.50
C GLU A 159 -11.50 -6.55 -10.47
N ARG A 160 -10.30 -6.80 -11.01
CA ARG A 160 -9.68 -8.12 -11.01
C ARG A 160 -9.51 -8.66 -9.59
N ILE A 161 -8.95 -7.85 -8.68
CA ILE A 161 -8.71 -8.27 -7.30
C ILE A 161 -10.02 -8.53 -6.56
N LEU A 162 -11.03 -7.65 -6.68
CA LEU A 162 -12.32 -7.85 -6.03
C LEU A 162 -13.07 -9.08 -6.57
N LYS A 163 -12.91 -9.41 -7.85
CA LYS A 163 -13.49 -10.61 -8.44
C LYS A 163 -12.86 -11.88 -7.85
N ASP A 164 -11.54 -11.91 -7.71
CA ASP A 164 -10.81 -13.07 -7.20
C ASP A 164 -10.97 -13.25 -5.68
N TYR A 165 -11.19 -12.14 -4.94
CA TYR A 165 -11.26 -12.09 -3.48
C TYR A 165 -12.58 -11.46 -2.99
N SER A 166 -13.70 -11.87 -3.56
CA SER A 166 -15.02 -11.24 -3.41
C SER A 166 -15.57 -11.22 -1.99
N GLN A 167 -15.11 -12.09 -1.12
CA GLN A 167 -15.56 -12.21 0.27
C GLN A 167 -14.63 -11.49 1.26
N ALA A 168 -13.53 -10.93 0.78
CA ALA A 168 -12.54 -10.32 1.65
C ALA A 168 -13.04 -8.98 2.24
N LEU A 169 -12.70 -8.75 3.50
CA LEU A 169 -12.74 -7.41 4.09
C LEU A 169 -11.69 -6.54 3.40
N VAL A 170 -12.06 -5.36 2.91
CA VAL A 170 -11.10 -4.43 2.29
C VAL A 170 -10.71 -3.35 3.30
N SER A 171 -9.44 -3.36 3.69
CA SER A 171 -8.82 -2.31 4.50
C SER A 171 -8.12 -1.30 3.60
N VAL A 172 -8.49 -0.03 3.70
CA VAL A 172 -7.96 1.08 2.89
C VAL A 172 -7.20 2.06 3.77
N CYS A 173 -6.21 2.77 3.21
CA CYS A 173 -5.48 3.81 3.96
C CYS A 173 -6.31 5.08 4.18
N HIS A 174 -7.23 5.39 3.25
CA HIS A 174 -8.06 6.60 3.31
C HIS A 174 -9.54 6.26 3.45
N GLY A 175 -10.00 6.04 4.67
CA GLY A 175 -11.40 5.73 4.99
C GLY A 175 -11.54 4.65 6.04
N SER A 176 -12.73 4.06 6.12
CA SER A 176 -13.02 2.92 6.99
C SER A 176 -12.96 1.61 6.20
N GLU A 177 -12.87 0.50 6.91
CA GLU A 177 -12.94 -0.85 6.33
C GLU A 177 -14.25 -1.07 5.56
N VAL A 178 -14.17 -1.81 4.47
CA VAL A 178 -15.31 -2.10 3.57
C VAL A 178 -15.62 -3.58 3.57
N LYS A 179 -16.86 -3.94 3.97
CA LYS A 179 -17.31 -5.34 4.03
C LYS A 179 -17.91 -5.83 2.71
N ASP A 180 -18.59 -4.95 1.99
CA ASP A 180 -19.34 -5.29 0.77
C ASP A 180 -18.69 -4.65 -0.47
N ALA A 181 -17.37 -4.80 -0.61
CA ALA A 181 -16.59 -4.06 -1.62
C ALA A 181 -17.02 -4.35 -3.06
N VAL A 182 -17.38 -5.59 -3.38
CA VAL A 182 -17.86 -5.97 -4.74
C VAL A 182 -19.17 -5.26 -5.06
N ARG A 183 -20.14 -5.33 -4.15
CA ARG A 183 -21.44 -4.66 -4.34
C ARG A 183 -21.26 -3.15 -4.53
N ASP A 184 -20.40 -2.52 -3.72
CA ASP A 184 -20.15 -1.10 -3.79
C ASP A 184 -19.45 -0.71 -5.10
N PHE A 185 -18.51 -1.56 -5.57
CA PHE A 185 -17.82 -1.38 -6.85
C PHE A 185 -18.80 -1.42 -8.02
N GLU A 186 -19.68 -2.43 -8.07
CA GLU A 186 -20.67 -2.61 -9.14
C GLU A 186 -21.75 -1.51 -9.14
N ALA A 187 -22.17 -1.07 -7.95
CA ALA A 187 -23.27 -0.10 -7.80
C ALA A 187 -22.84 1.36 -8.02
N SER A 188 -21.55 1.66 -7.99
CA SER A 188 -21.08 3.05 -7.99
C SER A 188 -20.80 3.56 -9.39
N ASP A 189 -21.52 4.63 -9.79
CA ASP A 189 -21.21 5.37 -11.03
C ASP A 189 -19.81 6.03 -11.00
N GLY A 190 -19.24 6.23 -9.82
CA GLY A 190 -17.87 6.73 -9.64
C GLY A 190 -16.81 5.78 -10.19
N PHE A 191 -17.08 4.48 -10.24
CA PHE A 191 -16.22 3.51 -10.91
C PHE A 191 -16.45 3.46 -12.43
N LYS A 192 -17.70 3.69 -12.88
CA LYS A 192 -18.06 3.73 -14.32
C LYS A 192 -17.66 5.02 -15.01
N GLY A 193 -17.70 6.15 -14.30
CA GLY A 193 -17.39 7.49 -14.84
C GLY A 193 -15.91 7.87 -14.77
N SER A 194 -15.04 6.97 -14.29
CA SER A 194 -13.60 7.19 -14.18
C SER A 194 -12.80 6.53 -15.30
N LEU A 195 -13.50 5.85 -16.22
CA LEU A 195 -12.92 5.21 -17.43
C LEU A 195 -12.93 6.22 -18.61
#